data_f4547c68247314e9fd206951aa111bc9
#
_entry.id   f4547c68247314e9fd206951aa111bc9
#
_cell.length_a   1.000
_cell.length_b   1.000
_cell.length_c   1.000
_cell.angle_alpha   90.00
_cell.angle_beta   90.00
_cell.angle_gamma   90.00
#
_symmetry.space_group_name_H-M   'P 1'
#
loop_
_entity.id
_entity.type
_entity.pdbx_description
1 polymer ?
#
loop_
_entity_poly.entity_id
_entity_poly.type
_entity_poly.pdbx_seq_one_letter_code
_entity_poly.pdbx_strand_id
1 'polypeptide(L)'
;MNCKTANENINIREILESFSLFPSKENPKTAFYFAFNRNERTASVIVNFTKNTAFDFGTGKQYDNVSLVQAIKKCSVSDALHYLKRFEYSISKYQ
;
A
#
# COMPACT_ATOMS: atom_id res chain seq x y z
N MET A 1 -11.30 -2.71 -13.06
CA MET A 1 -10.20 -3.28 -12.26
C MET A 1 -10.77 -4.11 -11.12
N ASN A 2 -10.22 -5.28 -10.89
CA ASN A 2 -10.61 -6.12 -9.75
C ASN A 2 -9.48 -6.17 -8.72
N CYS A 3 -9.76 -6.79 -7.56
CA CYS A 3 -8.78 -6.85 -6.46
C CYS A 3 -7.50 -7.56 -6.87
N LYS A 4 -7.62 -8.66 -7.60
CA LYS A 4 -6.46 -9.43 -8.04
C LYS A 4 -5.52 -8.57 -8.91
N THR A 5 -6.07 -7.89 -9.90
CA THR A 5 -5.31 -7.03 -10.79
C THR A 5 -4.65 -5.88 -10.02
N ALA A 6 -5.41 -5.25 -9.12
CA ALA A 6 -4.90 -4.14 -8.31
C ALA A 6 -3.74 -4.59 -7.41
N ASN A 7 -3.86 -5.78 -6.80
CA ASN A 7 -2.85 -6.27 -5.86
C ASN A 7 -1.59 -6.78 -6.56
N GLU A 8 -1.70 -7.28 -7.78
CA GLU A 8 -0.57 -7.87 -8.50
C GLU A 8 0.18 -6.88 -9.39
N ASN A 9 -0.52 -5.90 -9.96
CA ASN A 9 0.05 -5.06 -11.02
C ASN A 9 0.39 -3.64 -10.60
N ILE A 10 0.00 -3.20 -9.42
CA ILE A 10 0.32 -1.87 -8.91
C ILE A 10 1.38 -1.99 -7.82
N ASN A 11 2.45 -1.22 -7.93
CA ASN A 11 3.51 -1.23 -6.93
C ASN A 11 3.04 -0.51 -5.67
N ILE A 12 3.10 -1.20 -4.53
CA ILE A 12 2.66 -0.67 -3.24
C ILE A 12 3.39 0.63 -2.86
N ARG A 13 4.64 0.79 -3.29
CA ARG A 13 5.41 2.02 -3.06
C ARG A 13 4.70 3.23 -3.71
N GLU A 14 4.21 3.08 -4.93
CA GLU A 14 3.52 4.17 -5.62
C GLU A 14 2.25 4.58 -4.90
N ILE A 15 1.52 3.61 -4.34
CA ILE A 15 0.32 3.89 -3.56
C ILE A 15 0.67 4.69 -2.32
N LEU A 16 1.68 4.26 -1.59
CA LEU A 16 2.14 4.96 -0.38
C LEU A 16 2.59 6.39 -0.68
N GLU A 17 3.35 6.57 -1.75
CA GLU A 17 3.79 7.89 -2.18
C GLU A 17 2.62 8.80 -2.55
N SER A 18 1.55 8.24 -3.15
CA SER A 18 0.37 9.03 -3.52
C SER A 18 -0.36 9.59 -2.29
N PHE A 19 -0.16 8.98 -1.12
CA PHE A 19 -0.68 9.49 0.15
C PHE A 19 0.38 10.30 0.93
N SER A 20 1.50 10.62 0.30
CA SER A 20 2.63 11.33 0.92
C SER A 20 3.22 10.55 2.11
N LEU A 21 3.20 9.23 2.02
CA LEU A 21 3.78 8.34 3.01
C LEU A 21 5.13 7.85 2.50
N PHE A 22 6.17 8.11 3.28
CA PHE A 22 7.53 7.76 2.93
C PHE A 22 8.16 6.93 4.04
N PRO A 23 9.08 6.02 3.72
CA PRO A 23 9.66 5.15 4.74
C PRO A 23 10.56 5.92 5.70
N SER A 24 10.54 5.50 6.97
CA SER A 24 11.50 5.99 7.94
C SER A 24 12.86 5.35 7.72
N LYS A 25 12.88 4.15 7.14
CA LYS A 25 14.09 3.38 6.88
C LYS A 25 13.78 2.39 5.77
N GLU A 26 14.68 2.23 4.81
CA GLU A 26 14.45 1.30 3.70
C GLU A 26 15.70 0.61 3.23
N ASN A 27 15.51 -0.56 2.58
CA ASN A 27 16.50 -1.25 1.78
C ASN A 27 15.83 -1.68 0.46
N PRO A 28 16.57 -2.29 -0.50
CA PRO A 28 15.98 -2.60 -1.81
C PRO A 28 14.74 -3.48 -1.79
N LYS A 29 14.56 -4.32 -0.76
CA LYS A 29 13.45 -5.29 -0.72
C LYS A 29 12.36 -4.93 0.28
N THR A 30 12.68 -4.17 1.32
CA THR A 30 11.73 -3.85 2.40
C THR A 30 11.90 -2.42 2.87
N ALA A 31 10.88 -1.91 3.55
CA ALA A 31 10.92 -0.58 4.14
C ALA A 31 10.05 -0.55 5.40
N PHE A 32 10.41 0.32 6.34
CA PHE A 32 9.66 0.53 7.57
C PHE A 32 8.88 1.84 7.47
N TYR A 33 7.58 1.77 7.80
CA TYR A 33 6.66 2.90 7.78
C TYR A 33 5.98 3.04 9.14
N PHE A 34 5.50 4.24 9.45
CA PHE A 34 4.60 4.44 10.58
C PHE A 34 3.23 3.86 10.24
N ALA A 35 2.46 3.53 11.27
CA ALA A 35 1.12 2.98 11.08
C ALA A 35 0.26 3.91 10.22
N PHE A 36 -0.56 3.32 9.37
CA PHE A 36 -1.34 4.08 8.38
C PHE A 36 -2.58 4.76 8.99
N ASN A 37 -3.09 4.25 10.09
CA ASN A 37 -4.37 4.66 10.64
C ASN A 37 -4.31 5.10 12.10
N ARG A 38 -3.11 5.32 12.61
CA ARG A 38 -2.94 5.81 13.98
C ARG A 38 -1.65 6.61 14.09
N ASN A 39 -1.60 7.47 15.10
CA ASN A 39 -0.44 8.32 15.34
C ASN A 39 0.57 7.57 16.21
N GLU A 40 1.69 7.17 15.63
CA GLU A 40 2.74 6.45 16.33
C GLU A 40 4.09 7.12 16.16
N ARG A 41 4.94 6.96 17.16
CA ARG A 41 6.30 7.51 17.17
C ARG A 41 7.34 6.53 16.65
N THR A 42 6.99 5.24 16.60
CA THR A 42 7.88 4.17 16.16
C THR A 42 7.31 3.54 14.90
N ALA A 43 8.15 3.28 13.93
CA ALA A 43 7.72 2.61 12.70
C ALA A 43 7.35 1.16 13.03
N SER A 44 6.09 0.80 12.82
CA SER A 44 5.54 -0.51 13.14
C SER A 44 5.09 -1.30 11.93
N VAL A 45 5.13 -0.72 10.72
CA VAL A 45 4.70 -1.37 9.50
C VAL A 45 5.91 -1.69 8.65
N ILE A 46 6.04 -2.95 8.25
CA ILE A 46 7.08 -3.36 7.30
C ILE A 46 6.44 -3.63 5.94
N VAL A 47 6.94 -2.97 4.91
CA VAL A 47 6.48 -3.15 3.53
C VAL A 47 7.47 -4.06 2.82
N ASN A 48 6.95 -5.11 2.17
CA ASN A 48 7.75 -6.03 1.38
C ASN A 48 7.50 -5.74 -0.09
N PHE A 49 8.48 -5.15 -0.76
CA PHE A 49 8.34 -4.75 -2.16
C PHE A 49 8.32 -5.93 -3.12
N THR A 50 8.95 -7.04 -2.75
CA THR A 50 8.95 -8.25 -3.56
C THR A 50 7.57 -8.90 -3.57
N LYS A 51 6.92 -8.99 -2.39
CA LYS A 51 5.58 -9.56 -2.26
C LYS A 51 4.47 -8.54 -2.51
N ASN A 52 4.82 -7.27 -2.57
CA ASN A 52 3.87 -6.18 -2.77
C ASN A 52 2.81 -6.12 -1.66
N THR A 53 3.24 -6.31 -0.42
CA THR A 53 2.38 -6.34 0.77
C THR A 53 3.00 -5.54 1.91
N ALA A 54 2.17 -5.25 2.92
CA ALA A 54 2.62 -4.60 4.15
C ALA A 54 2.11 -5.38 5.36
N PHE A 55 2.89 -5.37 6.45
CA PHE A 55 2.51 -6.03 7.69
C PHE A 55 2.68 -5.07 8.86
N ASP A 56 1.62 -4.92 9.67
CA ASP A 56 1.60 -4.06 10.84
C ASP A 56 1.85 -4.89 12.09
N PHE A 57 3.05 -4.78 12.66
CA PHE A 57 3.41 -5.50 13.87
C PHE A 57 2.61 -5.06 15.09
N GLY A 58 2.10 -3.83 15.08
CA GLY A 58 1.31 -3.32 16.20
C GLY A 58 -0.06 -4.00 16.33
N THR A 59 -0.63 -4.42 15.22
CA THR A 59 -1.96 -5.05 15.21
C THR A 59 -1.94 -6.49 14.71
N GLY A 60 -0.84 -6.94 14.10
CA GLY A 60 -0.75 -8.25 13.47
C GLY A 60 -1.48 -8.33 12.14
N LYS A 61 -1.85 -7.19 11.56
CA LYS A 61 -2.63 -7.17 10.33
C LYS A 61 -1.74 -7.06 9.09
N GLN A 62 -2.06 -7.84 8.06
CA GLN A 62 -1.40 -7.78 6.76
C GLN A 62 -2.27 -7.02 5.77
N TYR A 63 -1.62 -6.21 4.92
CA TYR A 63 -2.30 -5.41 3.90
C TYR A 63 -1.81 -5.79 2.51
N ASP A 64 -2.75 -5.91 1.57
CA ASP A 64 -2.48 -5.85 0.14
C ASP A 64 -2.80 -4.42 -0.33
N ASN A 65 -2.72 -4.16 -1.64
CA ASN A 65 -2.97 -2.81 -2.15
C ASN A 65 -4.39 -2.31 -1.85
N VAL A 66 -5.39 -3.19 -2.02
CA VAL A 66 -6.78 -2.80 -1.81
C VAL A 66 -7.04 -2.51 -0.33
N SER A 67 -6.65 -3.42 0.56
CA SER A 67 -6.87 -3.23 1.99
C SER A 67 -6.04 -2.07 2.55
N LEU A 68 -4.88 -1.79 1.96
CA LEU A 68 -4.06 -0.64 2.32
C LEU A 68 -4.81 0.66 2.07
N VAL A 69 -5.39 0.82 0.87
CA VAL A 69 -6.17 2.01 0.54
C VAL A 69 -7.39 2.13 1.47
N GLN A 70 -8.06 1.00 1.75
CA GLN A 70 -9.19 0.99 2.68
C GLN A 70 -8.78 1.49 4.08
N ALA A 71 -7.62 1.06 4.56
CA ALA A 71 -7.14 1.48 5.89
C ALA A 71 -6.81 2.97 5.94
N ILE A 72 -6.17 3.49 4.88
CA ILE A 72 -5.76 4.90 4.83
C ILE A 72 -6.97 5.82 4.62
N LYS A 73 -7.83 5.49 3.67
CA LYS A 73 -9.00 6.32 3.32
C LYS A 73 -10.24 6.00 4.14
N LYS A 74 -10.23 4.90 4.87
CA LYS A 74 -11.39 4.42 5.64
C LYS A 74 -12.62 4.27 4.73
N CYS A 75 -12.45 3.51 3.66
CA CYS A 75 -13.46 3.38 2.60
C CYS A 75 -13.77 1.92 2.30
N SER A 76 -14.77 1.72 1.42
CA SER A 76 -15.16 0.39 0.95
C SER A 76 -14.17 -0.17 -0.06
N VAL A 77 -14.30 -1.46 -0.39
CA VAL A 77 -13.52 -2.09 -1.46
C VAL A 77 -13.77 -1.39 -2.79
N SER A 78 -15.03 -1.05 -3.08
CA SER A 78 -15.41 -0.35 -4.32
C SER A 78 -14.69 1.00 -4.43
N ASP A 79 -14.68 1.77 -3.34
CA ASP A 79 -14.00 3.06 -3.33
C ASP A 79 -12.49 2.91 -3.45
N ALA A 80 -11.93 1.88 -2.82
CA ALA A 80 -10.49 1.59 -2.91
C ALA A 80 -10.11 1.26 -4.35
N LEU A 81 -10.90 0.43 -5.03
CA LEU A 81 -10.65 0.09 -6.44
C LEU A 81 -10.77 1.31 -7.33
N HIS A 82 -11.73 2.18 -7.05
CA HIS A 82 -11.89 3.44 -7.79
C HIS A 82 -10.64 4.32 -7.63
N TYR A 83 -10.13 4.43 -6.42
CA TYR A 83 -8.88 5.17 -6.16
C TYR A 83 -7.72 4.56 -6.95
N LEU A 84 -7.60 3.24 -6.95
CA LEU A 84 -6.50 2.53 -7.59
C LEU A 84 -6.52 2.62 -9.12
N LYS A 85 -7.65 2.99 -9.72
CA LYS A 85 -7.73 3.21 -11.17
C LYS A 85 -6.75 4.25 -11.68
N ARG A 86 -6.34 5.20 -10.84
CA ARG A 86 -5.35 6.20 -11.23
C ARG A 86 -4.02 5.59 -11.67
N PHE A 87 -3.73 4.36 -11.24
CA PHE A 87 -2.51 3.66 -11.57
C PHE A 87 -2.62 2.80 -12.84
N GLU A 88 -3.80 2.68 -13.44
CA GLU A 88 -4.01 1.89 -14.66
C GLU A 88 -3.17 2.40 -15.84
N TYR A 89 -3.00 3.70 -15.92
CA TYR A 89 -2.18 4.31 -16.98
C TYR A 89 -0.76 3.75 -16.95
N SER A 90 -0.17 3.61 -15.76
CA SER A 90 1.17 3.05 -15.61
C SER A 90 1.23 1.58 -16.04
N ILE A 91 0.18 0.81 -15.73
CA ILE A 91 0.08 -0.59 -16.14
C ILE A 91 0.04 -0.69 -17.68
N SER A 92 -0.83 0.10 -18.31
CA SER A 92 -1.02 0.09 -19.76
C SER A 92 0.25 0.50 -20.51
N LYS A 93 1.02 1.42 -19.93
CA LYS A 93 2.23 1.96 -20.53
C LYS A 93 3.31 0.90 -20.76
N TYR A 94 3.32 -0.16 -19.95
CA TYR A 94 4.34 -1.21 -20.01
C TYR A 94 3.87 -2.49 -20.66
N GLN A 95 2.69 -2.49 -21.24
CA GLN A 95 2.14 -3.65 -21.96
C GLN A 95 2.41 -3.60 -23.45
#